data_79050e14982301a034f7ace11d6c14c2
#
_entry.id   79050e14982301a034f7ace11d6c14c2
#
_cell.length_a   1.000
_cell.length_b   1.000
_cell.length_c   1.000
_cell.angle_alpha   90.00
_cell.angle_beta   90.00
_cell.angle_gamma   90.00
#
_symmetry.space_group_name_H-M   'P 1'
#
loop_
_entity.id
_entity.type
_entity.pdbx_description
1 polymer ?
#
loop_
_entity_poly.entity_id
_entity_poly.type
_entity_poly.pdbx_seq_one_letter_code
_entity_poly.pdbx_strand_id
1 'polypeptide(L)'
;MEWLRISTSTELVRVATDEIVYVRADGNYSDLVLTNGKSRKMTFQLHFFDEVFQQLQNNMFARVGRSLIVNKRYIHVINLTEQILIFSGQQIKGDIKPIGVSRDALKQLKELLENEKGVDNG
;
A
#
# COMPACT_ATOMS: atom_id res chain seq x y z
N MET A 1 1.81 18.05 0.33
CA MET A 1 2.03 16.72 0.93
C MET A 1 0.91 16.40 1.90
N GLU A 2 0.34 15.23 1.80
CA GLU A 2 -0.73 14.84 2.71
C GLU A 2 -0.18 13.94 3.81
N TRP A 3 -0.84 14.00 4.96
CA TRP A 3 -0.44 13.25 6.14
C TRP A 3 -1.55 12.31 6.58
N LEU A 4 -1.15 11.08 6.90
CA LEU A 4 -2.00 10.19 7.67
C LEU A 4 -1.81 10.56 9.14
N ARG A 5 -2.91 10.83 9.83
CA ARG A 5 -2.90 11.13 11.27
C ARG A 5 -3.85 10.21 11.98
N ILE A 6 -3.36 9.51 12.97
CA ILE A 6 -4.16 8.60 13.79
C ILE A 6 -3.98 9.00 15.24
N SER A 7 -5.04 9.49 15.85
CA SER A 7 -5.01 9.95 17.24
C SER A 7 -5.80 8.98 18.11
N THR A 8 -5.17 8.56 19.20
CA THR A 8 -5.81 7.78 20.26
C THR A 8 -5.78 8.58 21.55
N SER A 9 -6.31 8.02 22.64
CA SER A 9 -6.28 8.71 23.92
C SER A 9 -4.86 8.95 24.45
N THR A 10 -3.88 8.18 23.97
CA THR A 10 -2.53 8.19 24.53
C THR A 10 -1.43 8.58 23.53
N GLU A 11 -1.73 8.57 22.22
CA GLU A 11 -0.68 8.93 21.25
C GLU A 11 -1.28 9.51 19.98
N LEU A 12 -0.43 10.23 19.27
CA LEU A 12 -0.70 10.70 17.90
C LEU A 12 0.37 10.11 16.98
N VAL A 13 -0.08 9.37 15.98
CA VAL A 13 0.81 8.86 14.92
C VAL A 13 0.60 9.72 13.69
N ARG A 14 1.69 10.27 13.16
CA ARG A 14 1.68 11.07 11.93
C ARG A 14 2.68 10.48 10.94
N VAL A 15 2.21 10.20 9.74
CA VAL A 15 3.06 9.67 8.67
C VAL A 15 2.71 10.39 7.38
N ALA A 16 3.72 10.91 6.67
CA ALA A 16 3.50 11.45 5.34
C ALA A 16 3.06 10.29 4.42
N THR A 17 2.06 10.52 3.61
CA THR A 17 1.54 9.45 2.73
C THR A 17 2.60 8.94 1.77
N ASP A 18 3.54 9.79 1.36
CA ASP A 18 4.67 9.39 0.51
C ASP A 18 5.61 8.39 1.18
N GLU A 19 5.57 8.28 2.50
CA GLU A 19 6.43 7.34 3.24
C GLU A 19 5.77 5.97 3.44
N ILE A 20 4.51 5.82 3.03
CA ILE A 20 3.78 4.57 3.21
C ILE A 20 3.91 3.74 1.94
N VAL A 21 4.45 2.53 2.06
CA VAL A 21 4.54 1.59 0.94
C VAL A 21 3.26 0.76 0.85
N TYR A 22 2.86 0.15 1.96
CA TYR A 22 1.61 -0.61 1.99
C TYR A 22 1.12 -0.78 3.42
N VAL A 23 -0.15 -1.17 3.54
CA VAL A 23 -0.76 -1.56 4.81
C VAL A 23 -1.30 -2.98 4.62
N ARG A 24 -0.96 -3.87 5.53
CA ARG A 24 -1.33 -5.29 5.45
C ARG A 24 -2.11 -5.70 6.68
N ALA A 25 -3.22 -6.40 6.47
CA ALA A 25 -4.02 -6.92 7.57
C ALA A 25 -3.27 -8.03 8.31
N ASP A 26 -3.40 -8.03 9.64
CA ASP A 26 -2.85 -9.06 10.51
C ASP A 26 -3.84 -9.28 11.66
N GLY A 27 -4.84 -10.15 11.41
CA GLY A 27 -5.94 -10.35 12.36
C GLY A 27 -6.72 -9.07 12.57
N ASN A 28 -6.86 -8.66 13.83
CA ASN A 28 -7.54 -7.41 14.19
C ASN A 28 -6.65 -6.17 14.09
N TYR A 29 -5.40 -6.38 13.66
CA TYR A 29 -4.40 -5.32 13.53
C TYR A 29 -4.06 -5.09 12.06
N SER A 30 -3.31 -4.04 11.81
CA SER A 30 -2.74 -3.78 10.49
C SER A 30 -1.28 -3.39 10.65
N ASP A 31 -0.44 -3.86 9.74
CA ASP A 31 0.97 -3.49 9.68
C ASP A 31 1.14 -2.39 8.63
N LEU A 32 1.63 -1.25 9.09
CA LEU A 32 1.93 -0.09 8.26
C LEU A 32 3.41 -0.16 7.90
N VAL A 33 3.71 -0.41 6.63
CA VAL A 33 5.09 -0.59 6.16
C VAL A 33 5.57 0.68 5.46
N LEU A 34 6.71 1.18 5.92
CA LEU A 34 7.25 2.47 5.51
C LEU A 34 8.43 2.31 4.55
N THR A 35 8.75 3.40 3.86
CA THR A 35 9.83 3.42 2.87
C THR A 35 11.20 3.12 3.46
N ASN A 36 11.40 3.31 4.76
CA ASN A 36 12.65 2.95 5.43
C ASN A 36 12.75 1.45 5.77
N GLY A 37 11.77 0.65 5.37
CA GLY A 37 11.74 -0.78 5.65
C GLY A 37 11.16 -1.15 7.00
N LYS A 38 10.89 -0.18 7.85
CA LYS A 38 10.29 -0.44 9.15
C LYS A 38 8.78 -0.58 9.02
N SER A 39 8.21 -1.34 9.93
CA SER A 39 6.76 -1.49 10.02
C SER A 39 6.27 -1.07 11.40
N ARG A 40 5.04 -0.60 11.43
CA ARG A 40 4.37 -0.27 12.67
C ARG A 40 3.04 -1.00 12.73
N LYS A 41 2.85 -1.77 13.79
CA LYS A 41 1.58 -2.45 14.02
C LYS A 41 0.56 -1.47 14.60
N MET A 42 -0.58 -1.35 13.93
CA MET A 42 -1.66 -0.48 14.34
C MET A 42 -2.85 -1.32 14.83
N THR A 43 -3.56 -0.81 15.83
CA THR A 43 -4.71 -1.52 16.44
C THR A 43 -6.01 -1.35 15.65
N PHE A 44 -5.92 -0.94 14.40
CA PHE A 44 -7.05 -0.73 13.52
C PHE A 44 -7.07 -1.79 12.44
N GLN A 45 -8.26 -2.19 12.02
CA GLN A 45 -8.43 -3.10 10.91
C GLN A 45 -8.23 -2.38 9.57
N LEU A 46 -8.02 -3.15 8.52
CA LEU A 46 -7.65 -2.62 7.22
C LEU A 46 -8.71 -1.66 6.65
N HIS A 47 -9.99 -1.93 6.88
CA HIS A 47 -11.05 -1.07 6.34
C HIS A 47 -10.98 0.37 6.88
N PHE A 48 -10.44 0.56 8.09
CA PHE A 48 -10.21 1.90 8.64
C PHE A 48 -9.24 2.68 7.73
N PHE A 49 -8.14 2.05 7.35
CA PHE A 49 -7.15 2.68 6.47
C PHE A 49 -7.71 2.93 5.08
N ASP A 50 -8.50 1.99 4.57
CA ASP A 50 -9.15 2.15 3.27
C ASP A 50 -10.05 3.38 3.26
N GLU A 51 -10.87 3.56 4.29
CA GLU A 51 -11.74 4.72 4.42
C GLU A 51 -10.96 6.02 4.52
N VAL A 52 -9.89 6.03 5.33
CA VAL A 52 -9.06 7.22 5.51
C VAL A 52 -8.36 7.60 4.21
N PHE A 53 -7.80 6.62 3.50
CA PHE A 53 -7.09 6.88 2.25
C PHE A 53 -8.02 7.37 1.15
N GLN A 54 -9.29 6.97 1.16
CA GLN A 54 -10.26 7.46 0.19
C GLN A 54 -10.58 8.94 0.39
N GLN A 55 -10.33 9.49 1.57
CA GLN A 55 -10.53 10.91 1.85
C GLN A 55 -9.37 11.78 1.37
N LEU A 56 -8.25 11.18 0.99
CA LEU A 56 -7.11 11.93 0.46
C LEU A 56 -7.43 12.49 -0.92
N GLN A 57 -6.90 13.67 -1.21
CA GLN A 57 -7.12 14.30 -2.51
C GLN A 57 -6.40 13.58 -3.64
N ASN A 58 -5.24 12.99 -3.35
CA ASN A 58 -4.57 12.16 -4.33
C ASN A 58 -5.18 10.76 -4.35
N ASN A 59 -5.05 10.07 -5.48
CA ASN A 59 -5.55 8.72 -5.64
C ASN A 59 -4.36 7.74 -5.60
N MET A 60 -3.57 7.84 -4.54
CA MET A 60 -2.29 7.16 -4.43
C MET A 60 -2.43 5.69 -4.02
N PHE A 61 -3.46 5.37 -3.25
CA PHE A 61 -3.60 4.04 -2.66
C PHE A 61 -4.65 3.20 -3.38
N ALA A 62 -4.39 1.90 -3.47
CA ALA A 62 -5.30 0.93 -4.07
C ALA A 62 -5.49 -0.27 -3.17
N ARG A 63 -6.73 -0.71 -3.00
CA ARG A 63 -7.05 -1.94 -2.29
C ARG A 63 -6.69 -3.14 -3.17
N VAL A 64 -5.98 -4.11 -2.60
CA VAL A 64 -5.57 -5.34 -3.30
C VAL A 64 -6.12 -6.52 -2.52
N GLY A 65 -7.21 -7.09 -3.00
CA GLY A 65 -7.88 -8.16 -2.29
C GLY A 65 -8.42 -7.72 -0.93
N ARG A 66 -8.45 -8.65 0.01
CA ARG A 66 -9.03 -8.43 1.34
C ARG A 66 -8.03 -7.95 2.39
N SER A 67 -6.73 -8.15 2.14
CA SER A 67 -5.73 -8.02 3.20
C SER A 67 -4.68 -6.97 2.93
N LEU A 68 -4.77 -6.21 1.85
CA LEU A 68 -3.67 -5.33 1.45
C LEU A 68 -4.19 -4.03 0.86
N ILE A 69 -3.54 -2.93 1.22
CA ILE A 69 -3.67 -1.63 0.55
C ILE A 69 -2.27 -1.21 0.16
N VAL A 70 -2.05 -0.86 -1.10
CA VAL A 70 -0.71 -0.50 -1.59
C VAL A 70 -0.68 0.94 -2.05
N ASN A 71 0.47 1.57 -1.87
CA ASN A 71 0.77 2.83 -2.52
C ASN A 71 1.18 2.52 -3.96
N LYS A 72 0.36 2.93 -4.92
CA LYS A 72 0.58 2.63 -6.34
C LYS A 72 1.92 3.15 -6.85
N ARG A 73 2.41 4.22 -6.24
CA ARG A 73 3.69 4.84 -6.60
C ARG A 73 4.88 3.88 -6.50
N TYR A 74 4.81 2.92 -5.58
CA TYR A 74 5.93 2.01 -5.32
C TYR A 74 5.77 0.63 -5.94
N ILE A 75 4.69 0.40 -6.67
CA ILE A 75 4.50 -0.86 -7.38
C ILE A 75 5.47 -0.88 -8.56
N HIS A 76 6.35 -1.88 -8.58
CA HIS A 76 7.34 -2.05 -9.63
C HIS A 76 6.97 -3.19 -10.57
N VAL A 77 6.63 -4.36 -10.00
CA VAL A 77 6.29 -5.55 -10.78
C VAL A 77 5.05 -6.21 -10.19
N ILE A 78 4.11 -6.54 -11.06
CA ILE A 78 2.97 -7.42 -10.76
C ILE A 78 3.19 -8.68 -11.55
N ASN A 79 3.44 -9.81 -10.88
CA ASN A 79 3.70 -11.08 -11.55
C ASN A 79 2.57 -12.07 -11.25
N LEU A 80 1.72 -12.32 -12.24
CA LEU A 80 0.57 -13.20 -12.08
C LEU A 80 0.97 -14.67 -11.95
N THR A 81 2.04 -15.07 -12.64
CA THR A 81 2.51 -16.45 -12.63
C THR A 81 3.08 -16.83 -11.27
N GLU A 82 3.95 -15.99 -10.73
CA GLU A 82 4.56 -16.21 -9.42
C GLU A 82 3.70 -15.73 -8.28
N GLN A 83 2.63 -15.00 -8.58
CA GLN A 83 1.69 -14.44 -7.60
C GLN A 83 2.39 -13.58 -6.57
N ILE A 84 3.23 -12.66 -7.05
CA ILE A 84 3.95 -11.73 -6.20
C ILE A 84 3.81 -10.30 -6.69
N LEU A 85 3.99 -9.39 -5.74
CA LEU A 85 4.04 -7.96 -5.96
C LEU A 85 5.38 -7.45 -5.47
N ILE A 86 6.11 -6.74 -6.34
CA ILE A 86 7.45 -6.22 -6.04
C ILE A 86 7.38 -4.70 -5.97
N PHE A 87 8.02 -4.14 -4.96
CA PHE A 87 8.04 -2.70 -4.72
C PHE A 87 9.41 -2.10 -5.02
N SER A 88 9.41 -0.88 -5.55
CA SER A 88 10.63 -0.11 -5.80
C SER A 88 10.30 1.37 -5.92
N GLY A 89 11.28 2.22 -5.70
CA GLY A 89 11.14 3.67 -5.84
C GLY A 89 12.29 4.39 -5.18
N GLN A 90 12.53 5.64 -5.61
CA GLN A 90 13.66 6.42 -5.10
C GLN A 90 13.54 6.74 -3.61
N GLN A 91 12.31 6.85 -3.09
CA GLN A 91 12.07 7.12 -1.67
C GLN A 91 12.25 5.88 -0.80
N ILE A 92 12.32 4.68 -1.40
CA ILE A 92 12.52 3.46 -0.62
C ILE A 92 13.99 3.38 -0.21
N LYS A 93 14.23 3.45 1.09
CA LYS A 93 15.58 3.42 1.68
C LYS A 93 15.89 2.11 2.37
N GLY A 94 14.86 1.35 2.72
CA GLY A 94 15.02 0.06 3.39
C GLY A 94 14.77 -1.10 2.45
N ASP A 95 14.82 -2.31 3.02
CA ASP A 95 14.56 -3.55 2.30
C ASP A 95 13.06 -3.87 2.37
N ILE A 96 12.38 -3.70 1.25
CA ILE A 96 10.96 -4.05 1.14
C ILE A 96 10.87 -5.35 0.33
N LYS A 97 10.54 -6.43 1.02
CA LYS A 97 10.46 -7.74 0.37
C LYS A 97 9.22 -7.88 -0.48
N PRO A 98 9.27 -8.68 -1.56
CA PRO A 98 8.07 -8.98 -2.34
C PRO A 98 6.99 -9.62 -1.48
N ILE A 99 5.74 -9.39 -1.85
CA ILE A 99 4.58 -9.93 -1.14
C ILE A 99 3.86 -10.93 -2.04
N GLY A 100 3.52 -12.10 -1.46
CA GLY A 100 2.62 -13.04 -2.11
C GLY A 100 1.19 -12.53 -2.08
N VAL A 101 0.52 -12.54 -3.23
CA VAL A 101 -0.86 -12.05 -3.37
C VAL A 101 -1.60 -13.00 -4.31
N SER A 102 -2.89 -13.22 -4.05
CA SER A 102 -3.68 -14.10 -4.91
C SER A 102 -3.68 -13.59 -6.36
N ARG A 103 -3.75 -14.53 -7.31
CA ARG A 103 -3.73 -14.21 -8.73
C ARG A 103 -4.89 -13.29 -9.11
N ASP A 104 -6.09 -13.54 -8.58
CA ASP A 104 -7.26 -12.73 -8.90
C ASP A 104 -7.10 -11.28 -8.43
N ALA A 105 -6.58 -11.08 -7.22
CA ALA A 105 -6.34 -9.74 -6.70
C ALA A 105 -5.27 -9.01 -7.53
N LEU A 106 -4.20 -9.71 -7.90
CA LEU A 106 -3.15 -9.14 -8.75
C LEU A 106 -3.67 -8.80 -10.14
N LYS A 107 -4.55 -9.63 -10.69
CA LYS A 107 -5.14 -9.37 -12.01
C LYS A 107 -5.97 -8.10 -11.98
N GLN A 108 -6.76 -7.90 -10.94
CA GLN A 108 -7.55 -6.67 -10.78
C GLN A 108 -6.66 -5.44 -10.65
N LEU A 109 -5.58 -5.55 -9.86
CA LEU A 109 -4.63 -4.45 -9.71
C LEU A 109 -3.94 -4.13 -11.02
N LYS A 110 -3.52 -5.16 -11.76
CA LYS A 110 -2.88 -4.99 -13.07
C LYS A 110 -3.81 -4.25 -14.03
N GLU A 111 -5.07 -4.64 -14.09
CA GLU A 111 -6.07 -3.98 -14.95
C GLU A 111 -6.26 -2.51 -14.53
N LEU A 112 -6.33 -2.25 -13.24
CA LEU A 112 -6.47 -0.88 -12.74
C LEU A 112 -5.31 0.00 -13.22
N LEU A 113 -4.08 -0.48 -13.09
CA LEU A 113 -2.90 0.30 -13.46
C LEU A 113 -2.75 0.43 -14.96
N GLU A 114 -3.15 -0.57 -15.73
CA GLU A 114 -3.13 -0.50 -17.20
C GLU A 114 -4.09 0.55 -17.73
N ASN A 115 -5.15 0.84 -16.99
CA ASN A 115 -6.14 1.85 -17.38
C ASN A 115 -5.75 3.27 -16.95
N GLU A 116 -4.67 3.43 -16.19
CA GLU A 116 -4.14 4.73 -15.84
C GLU A 116 -3.25 5.25 -16.95
N LYS A 117 -3.06 6.60 -17.00
CA LYS A 117 -2.20 7.19 -18.02
C LYS A 117 -0.76 6.72 -17.87
N GLY A 118 -0.16 6.37 -18.98
CA GLY A 118 1.22 5.93 -19.05
C GLY A 118 1.66 5.76 -20.48
N VAL A 119 2.91 5.35 -20.66
CA VAL A 119 3.47 5.02 -21.97
C VAL A 119 3.66 3.51 -22.02
N ASP A 120 2.95 2.86 -22.94
CA ASP A 120 2.98 1.41 -23.09
C ASP A 120 3.86 1.00 -24.24
N ASN A 121 4.32 -0.25 -24.17
CA ASN A 121 5.17 -0.81 -25.23
C ASN A 121 4.39 -1.28 -26.46
N GLY A 122 3.14 -1.15 -26.42
CA GLY A 122 2.32 -1.62 -27.51
C GLY A 122 0.86 -1.61 -27.21
#